data_cd6fa6216611e7c0efad9468ec6ac33f
#
_entry.id   cd6fa6216611e7c0efad9468ec6ac33f
#
_cell.length_a   1.000
_cell.length_b   1.000
_cell.length_c   1.000
_cell.angle_alpha   90.00
_cell.angle_beta   90.00
_cell.angle_gamma   90.00
#
_symmetry.space_group_name_H-M   'P 1'
#
loop_
_entity.id
_entity.type
_entity.pdbx_description
1 polymer ?
#
loop_
_entity_poly.entity_id
_entity_poly.type
_entity_poly.pdbx_seq_one_letter_code
_entity_poly.pdbx_strand_id
1 'polypeptide(L)'
;MTQEELFKNLIAHTKEYGFIFPSSELYDGLGAVYDYGQMGSELKANIKKYWWDSMVKLNENIVGIDSCIFMHPKIWKASGHVDAFNDPLIDNKDSKKRYRADVLLEDYIAKIEAKIEKEVAKGQKRFGEAFDEAQFRATNPNVLREKAKADEVRARMTKALNDNDLVALRQLIIDCEIVDPISGTRNWTDVRQFNLMFSTQLGNTSDETGTLYLRPETAQGIFVNFLNVQKSGRMKIPFGIAQIGKAFRNEIVARQFIFRMREFEQMEMQFFVRPGEELKWFEHWKEKRLKWHLAIGLGRENYRYHDHEKLAHYANAATDIEFNFPFGFKELEGIHSRTDFDLRRHQEFSGKKIQYFDPEQNASYTPYDIETSIGVDRTVLAVLSGAYCQEKLENGEERVVMKFHPALAPVKVAVLPLVKKDELTAVAQKIMDELKLDFNCQYEEKDTIGRRYRRQDAIGTPFCVTVDFDSLTDGKVTLRERDTMSQERVSIEELPSIVEKKVSMKRLLEQI
;
A
#
# COMPACT_ATOMS: atom_id res chain seq x y z
N MET A 1 -15.45 19.78 -1.28
CA MET A 1 -15.60 18.42 -0.72
C MET A 1 -14.57 18.24 0.39
N THR A 2 -14.97 17.78 1.57
CA THR A 2 -14.05 17.46 2.66
C THR A 2 -13.30 16.15 2.36
N GLN A 3 -12.18 15.91 3.04
CA GLN A 3 -11.41 14.65 2.89
C GLN A 3 -12.26 13.42 3.30
N GLU A 4 -13.11 13.57 4.30
CA GLU A 4 -14.02 12.51 4.75
C GLU A 4 -15.10 12.19 3.70
N GLU A 5 -15.67 13.22 3.08
CA GLU A 5 -16.61 13.05 1.96
C GLU A 5 -15.95 12.41 0.75
N LEU A 6 -14.71 12.83 0.42
CA LEU A 6 -13.91 12.23 -0.65
C LEU A 6 -13.74 10.73 -0.41
N PHE A 7 -13.34 10.35 0.80
CA PHE A 7 -13.11 8.95 1.15
C PHE A 7 -14.38 8.11 1.09
N LYS A 8 -15.49 8.64 1.59
CA LYS A 8 -16.80 7.99 1.52
C LYS A 8 -17.25 7.78 0.07
N ASN A 9 -17.11 8.81 -0.78
CA ASN A 9 -17.49 8.74 -2.19
C ASN A 9 -16.59 7.77 -2.95
N LEU A 10 -15.29 7.75 -2.66
CA LEU A 10 -14.34 6.79 -3.24
C LEU A 10 -14.75 5.34 -2.91
N ILE A 11 -15.07 5.02 -1.66
CA ILE A 11 -15.50 3.68 -1.25
C ILE A 11 -16.79 3.27 -1.99
N ALA A 12 -17.77 4.17 -2.05
CA ALA A 12 -19.01 3.91 -2.78
C ALA A 12 -18.75 3.65 -4.28
N HIS A 13 -17.90 4.47 -4.90
CA HIS A 13 -17.49 4.34 -6.29
C HIS A 13 -16.78 3.01 -6.56
N THR A 14 -15.84 2.62 -5.68
CA THR A 14 -15.11 1.34 -5.84
C THR A 14 -16.04 0.13 -5.81
N LYS A 15 -17.09 0.18 -5.00
CA LYS A 15 -18.11 -0.87 -4.94
C LYS A 15 -18.99 -0.86 -6.18
N GLU A 16 -19.49 0.29 -6.59
CA GLU A 16 -20.39 0.45 -7.73
C GLU A 16 -19.76 -0.03 -9.04
N TYR A 17 -18.48 0.28 -9.24
CA TYR A 17 -17.78 -0.01 -10.50
C TYR A 17 -16.91 -1.28 -10.46
N GLY A 18 -17.07 -2.12 -9.45
CA GLY A 18 -16.44 -3.44 -9.42
C GLY A 18 -14.95 -3.43 -9.15
N PHE A 19 -14.47 -2.49 -8.33
CA PHE A 19 -13.09 -2.49 -7.85
C PHE A 19 -12.93 -3.31 -6.58
N ILE A 20 -13.71 -3.00 -5.53
CA ILE A 20 -13.54 -3.61 -4.21
C ILE A 20 -14.89 -3.84 -3.57
N PHE A 21 -15.08 -5.04 -3.03
CA PHE A 21 -16.26 -5.46 -2.29
C PHE A 21 -15.88 -5.88 -0.87
N PRO A 22 -16.75 -5.67 0.14
CA PRO A 22 -16.61 -6.40 1.40
C PRO A 22 -16.64 -7.90 1.13
N SER A 23 -15.67 -8.65 1.68
CA SER A 23 -15.65 -10.09 1.47
C SER A 23 -16.84 -10.75 2.15
N SER A 24 -17.42 -11.76 1.48
CA SER A 24 -18.55 -12.54 2.00
C SER A 24 -19.79 -11.70 2.32
N GLU A 25 -20.04 -10.62 1.59
CA GLU A 25 -21.15 -9.69 1.84
C GLU A 25 -22.52 -10.40 1.86
N LEU A 26 -22.67 -11.51 1.13
CA LEU A 26 -23.86 -12.34 1.14
C LEU A 26 -24.21 -12.89 2.55
N TYR A 27 -23.19 -12.99 3.43
CA TYR A 27 -23.30 -13.46 4.81
C TYR A 27 -22.95 -12.35 5.80
N ASP A 28 -23.37 -11.12 5.53
CA ASP A 28 -23.11 -9.92 6.34
C ASP A 28 -21.62 -9.51 6.43
N GLY A 29 -20.78 -10.14 5.62
CA GLY A 29 -19.36 -9.82 5.50
C GLY A 29 -18.47 -10.35 6.61
N LEU A 30 -17.16 -10.30 6.38
CA LEU A 30 -16.13 -10.55 7.37
C LEU A 30 -15.29 -9.28 7.57
N GLY A 31 -15.21 -8.80 8.81
CA GLY A 31 -14.51 -7.54 9.13
C GLY A 31 -13.04 -7.58 8.72
N ALA A 32 -12.56 -6.51 8.08
CA ALA A 32 -11.17 -6.34 7.61
C ALA A 32 -10.72 -7.35 6.54
N VAL A 33 -11.64 -7.87 5.76
CA VAL A 33 -11.37 -8.70 4.60
C VAL A 33 -12.17 -8.16 3.42
N TYR A 34 -11.52 -8.04 2.26
CA TYR A 34 -12.12 -7.48 1.06
C TYR A 34 -11.78 -8.33 -0.16
N ASP A 35 -12.72 -8.37 -1.10
CA ASP A 35 -12.57 -9.02 -2.39
C ASP A 35 -12.32 -7.95 -3.46
N TYR A 36 -11.47 -8.26 -4.42
CA TYR A 36 -11.26 -7.41 -5.60
C TYR A 36 -12.19 -7.89 -6.71
N GLY A 37 -13.05 -6.99 -7.18
CA GLY A 37 -13.91 -7.23 -8.33
C GLY A 37 -13.15 -7.19 -9.65
N GLN A 38 -13.88 -7.22 -10.76
CA GLN A 38 -13.31 -7.31 -12.10
C GLN A 38 -12.36 -6.14 -12.47
N MET A 39 -12.66 -4.92 -12.03
CA MET A 39 -11.77 -3.77 -12.26
C MET A 39 -10.62 -3.76 -11.25
N GLY A 40 -10.91 -4.10 -10.01
CA GLY A 40 -9.91 -4.13 -8.94
C GLY A 40 -8.84 -5.19 -9.15
N SER A 41 -9.21 -6.39 -9.59
CA SER A 41 -8.26 -7.48 -9.87
C SER A 41 -7.28 -7.11 -10.98
N GLU A 42 -7.75 -6.48 -12.05
CA GLU A 42 -6.91 -6.01 -13.15
C GLU A 42 -5.98 -4.86 -12.73
N LEU A 43 -6.50 -3.87 -12.00
CA LEU A 43 -5.68 -2.79 -11.45
C LEU A 43 -4.56 -3.33 -10.55
N LYS A 44 -4.92 -4.25 -9.66
CA LYS A 44 -3.99 -4.90 -8.74
C LYS A 44 -2.92 -5.72 -9.48
N ALA A 45 -3.33 -6.45 -10.52
CA ALA A 45 -2.41 -7.21 -11.37
C ALA A 45 -1.42 -6.29 -12.10
N ASN A 46 -1.90 -5.18 -12.66
CA ASN A 46 -1.05 -4.19 -13.34
C ASN A 46 -0.03 -3.54 -12.38
N ILE A 47 -0.44 -3.20 -11.14
CA ILE A 47 0.46 -2.67 -10.11
C ILE A 47 1.53 -3.69 -9.74
N LYS A 48 1.15 -4.95 -9.50
CA LYS A 48 2.09 -6.04 -9.19
C LYS A 48 3.07 -6.27 -10.34
N LYS A 49 2.58 -6.23 -11.58
CA LYS A 49 3.43 -6.37 -12.77
C LYS A 49 4.42 -5.20 -12.89
N TYR A 50 3.98 -3.96 -12.66
CA TYR A 50 4.85 -2.78 -12.67
C TYR A 50 5.96 -2.90 -11.64
N TRP A 51 5.62 -3.30 -10.39
CA TRP A 51 6.61 -3.52 -9.35
C TRP A 51 7.58 -4.64 -9.70
N TRP A 52 7.08 -5.79 -10.16
CA TRP A 52 7.89 -6.94 -10.53
C TRP A 52 8.87 -6.63 -11.66
N ASP A 53 8.36 -6.04 -12.73
CA ASP A 53 9.19 -5.67 -13.86
C ASP A 53 10.28 -4.66 -13.45
N SER A 54 9.95 -3.69 -12.59
CA SER A 54 10.89 -2.69 -12.10
C SER A 54 11.95 -3.26 -11.16
N MET A 55 11.60 -4.26 -10.36
CA MET A 55 12.52 -4.90 -9.40
C MET A 55 13.37 -5.99 -10.05
N VAL A 56 12.71 -6.94 -10.70
CA VAL A 56 13.38 -8.17 -11.18
C VAL A 56 13.89 -8.01 -12.60
N LYS A 57 13.09 -7.42 -13.51
CA LYS A 57 13.46 -7.33 -14.92
C LYS A 57 14.47 -6.23 -15.22
N LEU A 58 14.41 -5.10 -14.51
CA LEU A 58 15.31 -3.96 -14.73
C LEU A 58 16.63 -4.04 -13.94
N ASN A 59 16.79 -5.02 -13.08
CA ASN A 59 18.02 -5.20 -12.29
C ASN A 59 18.59 -6.60 -12.52
N GLU A 60 19.79 -6.68 -13.09
CA GLU A 60 20.45 -7.95 -13.41
C GLU A 60 20.84 -8.77 -12.15
N ASN A 61 20.94 -8.11 -11.01
CA ASN A 61 21.31 -8.70 -9.73
C ASN A 61 20.13 -8.88 -8.78
N ILE A 62 18.90 -8.85 -9.26
CA ILE A 62 17.70 -9.18 -8.45
C ILE A 62 16.95 -10.31 -9.11
N VAL A 63 16.63 -11.32 -8.32
CA VAL A 63 15.87 -12.50 -8.76
C VAL A 63 14.60 -12.67 -7.94
N GLY A 64 13.59 -13.30 -8.52
CA GLY A 64 12.31 -13.54 -7.86
C GLY A 64 12.23 -14.94 -7.25
N ILE A 65 11.48 -15.05 -6.15
CA ILE A 65 11.05 -16.34 -5.57
C ILE A 65 9.54 -16.31 -5.28
N ASP A 66 8.98 -17.48 -5.08
CA ASP A 66 7.64 -17.68 -4.53
C ASP A 66 7.72 -18.71 -3.40
N SER A 67 7.84 -18.25 -2.16
CA SER A 67 7.92 -19.11 -0.99
C SER A 67 6.54 -19.44 -0.43
N CYS A 68 6.40 -20.60 0.20
CA CYS A 68 5.13 -21.07 0.76
C CYS A 68 4.62 -20.16 1.88
N ILE A 69 3.29 -20.08 2.03
CA ILE A 69 2.63 -19.43 3.17
C ILE A 69 2.90 -20.22 4.45
N PHE A 70 2.76 -21.55 4.39
CA PHE A 70 3.10 -22.43 5.51
C PHE A 70 4.60 -22.69 5.54
N MET A 71 5.21 -22.33 6.64
CA MET A 71 6.63 -22.54 6.90
C MET A 71 6.82 -23.20 8.25
N HIS A 72 7.99 -23.78 8.49
CA HIS A 72 8.31 -24.43 9.75
C HIS A 72 8.17 -23.46 10.92
N PRO A 73 7.46 -23.81 12.03
CA PRO A 73 7.16 -22.89 13.14
C PRO A 73 8.40 -22.24 13.78
N LYS A 74 9.55 -22.90 13.75
CA LYS A 74 10.83 -22.32 14.25
C LYS A 74 11.25 -21.06 13.50
N ILE A 75 10.79 -20.84 12.27
CA ILE A 75 11.08 -19.62 11.51
C ILE A 75 10.50 -18.42 12.25
N TRP A 76 9.25 -18.53 12.69
CA TRP A 76 8.55 -17.47 13.41
C TRP A 76 9.07 -17.25 14.83
N LYS A 77 9.67 -18.30 15.45
CA LYS A 77 10.42 -18.16 16.69
C LYS A 77 11.75 -17.43 16.46
N ALA A 78 12.49 -17.80 15.41
CA ALA A 78 13.74 -17.16 15.07
C ALA A 78 13.59 -15.67 14.78
N SER A 79 12.57 -15.30 14.03
CA SER A 79 12.25 -13.90 13.70
C SER A 79 11.59 -13.12 14.84
N GLY A 80 11.21 -13.79 15.96
CA GLY A 80 10.57 -13.15 17.11
C GLY A 80 9.05 -12.95 17.02
N HIS A 81 8.41 -13.32 15.90
CA HIS A 81 6.98 -13.10 15.70
C HIS A 81 6.09 -13.87 16.70
N VAL A 82 6.50 -15.07 17.12
CA VAL A 82 5.74 -15.84 18.11
C VAL A 82 5.73 -15.13 19.46
N ASP A 83 6.84 -14.53 19.86
CA ASP A 83 7.05 -14.00 21.19
C ASP A 83 6.72 -12.51 21.33
N ALA A 84 6.90 -11.72 20.28
CA ALA A 84 6.85 -10.26 20.34
C ALA A 84 5.85 -9.58 19.39
N PHE A 85 5.20 -10.32 18.50
CA PHE A 85 4.25 -9.74 17.54
C PHE A 85 2.86 -9.62 18.17
N ASN A 86 2.74 -8.72 19.15
CA ASN A 86 1.55 -8.56 19.97
C ASN A 86 1.08 -7.10 19.98
N ASP A 87 -0.24 -6.91 19.96
CA ASP A 87 -0.88 -5.63 20.23
C ASP A 87 -1.39 -5.57 21.69
N PRO A 88 -1.18 -4.46 22.41
CA PRO A 88 -1.77 -4.25 23.73
C PRO A 88 -3.24 -3.87 23.58
N LEU A 89 -4.16 -4.74 23.99
CA LEU A 89 -5.59 -4.54 23.86
C LEU A 89 -6.27 -4.21 25.18
N ILE A 90 -7.25 -3.31 25.12
CA ILE A 90 -8.10 -2.90 26.22
C ILE A 90 -9.57 -2.88 25.78
N ASP A 91 -10.45 -3.37 26.60
CA ASP A 91 -11.90 -3.37 26.34
C ASP A 91 -12.59 -2.33 27.22
N ASN A 92 -13.59 -1.63 26.67
CA ASN A 92 -14.51 -0.87 27.50
C ASN A 92 -15.70 -1.76 27.89
N LYS A 93 -15.98 -1.85 29.20
CA LYS A 93 -17.00 -2.76 29.74
C LYS A 93 -18.43 -2.35 29.39
N ASP A 94 -18.67 -1.06 29.14
CA ASP A 94 -20.01 -0.54 28.88
C ASP A 94 -20.36 -0.66 27.39
N SER A 95 -19.47 -0.24 26.49
CA SER A 95 -19.69 -0.39 25.04
C SER A 95 -19.40 -1.79 24.53
N LYS A 96 -18.68 -2.62 25.29
CA LYS A 96 -18.14 -3.93 24.88
C LYS A 96 -17.25 -3.86 23.64
N LYS A 97 -16.66 -2.70 23.39
CA LYS A 97 -15.74 -2.48 22.27
C LYS A 97 -14.30 -2.63 22.70
N ARG A 98 -13.51 -3.15 21.78
CA ARG A 98 -12.09 -3.40 21.95
C ARG A 98 -11.27 -2.36 21.21
N TYR A 99 -10.19 -1.91 21.84
CA TYR A 99 -9.27 -0.91 21.34
C TYR A 99 -7.83 -1.35 21.54
N ARG A 100 -6.93 -0.82 20.73
CA ARG A 100 -5.51 -0.85 21.04
C ARG A 100 -5.20 0.24 22.05
N ALA A 101 -4.54 -0.13 23.13
CA ALA A 101 -4.22 0.79 24.22
C ALA A 101 -3.23 1.88 23.79
N ASP A 102 -2.24 1.53 22.96
CA ASP A 102 -1.28 2.44 22.35
C ASP A 102 -1.97 3.45 21.42
N VAL A 103 -2.89 3.01 20.54
CA VAL A 103 -3.63 3.89 19.63
C VAL A 103 -4.55 4.86 20.39
N LEU A 104 -5.18 4.44 21.48
CA LEU A 104 -5.96 5.36 22.32
C LEU A 104 -5.09 6.50 22.88
N LEU A 105 -3.86 6.20 23.26
CA LEU A 105 -2.89 7.19 23.76
C LEU A 105 -2.36 8.08 22.63
N GLU A 106 -2.07 7.50 21.46
CA GLU A 106 -1.68 8.27 20.26
C GLU A 106 -2.79 9.24 19.83
N ASP A 107 -4.05 8.79 19.80
CA ASP A 107 -5.21 9.65 19.50
C ASP A 107 -5.37 10.77 20.53
N TYR A 108 -5.03 10.50 21.80
CA TYR A 108 -5.04 11.52 22.85
C TYR A 108 -3.92 12.55 22.64
N ILE A 109 -2.71 12.12 22.32
CA ILE A 109 -1.59 12.98 21.98
C ILE A 109 -1.93 13.84 20.75
N ALA A 110 -2.47 13.24 19.69
CA ALA A 110 -2.89 13.97 18.50
C ALA A 110 -3.94 15.06 18.80
N LYS A 111 -4.86 14.82 19.72
CA LYS A 111 -5.81 15.85 20.19
C LYS A 111 -5.14 17.01 20.90
N ILE A 112 -4.06 16.75 21.66
CA ILE A 112 -3.25 17.80 22.31
C ILE A 112 -2.51 18.61 21.22
N GLU A 113 -1.87 17.93 20.27
CA GLU A 113 -1.16 18.56 19.15
C GLU A 113 -2.10 19.43 18.30
N ALA A 114 -3.31 18.95 18.03
CA ALA A 114 -4.34 19.76 17.36
C ALA A 114 -4.74 21.03 18.14
N LYS A 115 -4.66 21.03 19.47
CA LYS A 115 -4.85 22.27 20.27
C LYS A 115 -3.69 23.22 20.09
N ILE A 116 -2.46 22.72 20.03
CA ILE A 116 -1.27 23.52 19.76
C ILE A 116 -1.41 24.21 18.40
N GLU A 117 -1.77 23.48 17.36
CA GLU A 117 -1.97 24.02 16.00
C GLU A 117 -3.07 25.10 15.97
N LYS A 118 -4.14 24.92 16.72
CA LYS A 118 -5.19 25.94 16.86
C LYS A 118 -4.69 27.22 17.53
N GLU A 119 -3.82 27.12 18.55
CA GLU A 119 -3.22 28.29 19.20
C GLU A 119 -2.22 28.99 18.27
N VAL A 120 -1.42 28.24 17.51
CA VAL A 120 -0.52 28.79 16.48
C VAL A 120 -1.32 29.54 15.41
N ALA A 121 -2.39 28.95 14.90
CA ALA A 121 -3.27 29.59 13.91
C ALA A 121 -3.95 30.87 14.44
N LYS A 122 -4.30 30.93 15.74
CA LYS A 122 -4.77 32.15 16.38
C LYS A 122 -3.66 33.22 16.47
N GLY A 123 -2.43 32.80 16.80
CA GLY A 123 -1.25 33.66 16.79
C GLY A 123 -1.01 34.28 15.41
N GLN A 124 -1.03 33.46 14.36
CA GLN A 124 -0.87 33.91 12.99
C GLN A 124 -1.93 34.95 12.57
N LYS A 125 -3.21 34.69 12.91
CA LYS A 125 -4.29 35.65 12.65
C LYS A 125 -4.13 36.95 13.41
N ARG A 126 -3.57 36.92 14.64
CA ARG A 126 -3.39 38.10 15.49
C ARG A 126 -2.21 38.98 15.07
N PHE A 127 -1.10 38.38 14.65
CA PHE A 127 0.15 39.06 14.35
C PHE A 127 0.39 39.29 12.85
N GLY A 128 -0.38 38.67 11.96
CA GLY A 128 -0.31 38.84 10.50
C GLY A 128 1.08 38.55 9.95
N GLU A 129 1.60 39.47 9.12
CA GLU A 129 2.92 39.33 8.50
C GLU A 129 4.10 39.37 9.47
N ALA A 130 3.90 39.86 10.69
CA ALA A 130 4.93 39.90 11.74
C ALA A 130 4.97 38.61 12.59
N PHE A 131 4.21 37.57 12.21
CA PHE A 131 4.15 36.31 12.95
C PHE A 131 5.41 35.48 12.72
N ASP A 132 6.17 35.26 13.78
CA ASP A 132 7.26 34.27 13.83
C ASP A 132 6.75 33.02 14.55
N GLU A 133 6.45 31.96 13.77
CA GLU A 133 5.91 30.70 14.28
C GLU A 133 6.90 30.02 15.23
N ALA A 134 8.19 30.01 14.91
CA ALA A 134 9.21 29.33 15.71
C ALA A 134 9.32 29.99 17.08
N GLN A 135 9.39 31.33 17.11
CA GLN A 135 9.43 32.08 18.34
C GLN A 135 8.12 31.92 19.13
N PHE A 136 6.97 31.95 18.46
CA PHE A 136 5.67 31.75 19.12
C PHE A 136 5.58 30.38 19.77
N ARG A 137 5.98 29.30 19.07
CA ARG A 137 6.01 27.93 19.64
C ARG A 137 6.97 27.82 20.82
N ALA A 138 8.08 28.56 20.80
CA ALA A 138 9.10 28.55 21.87
C ALA A 138 8.74 29.38 23.10
N THR A 139 7.82 30.34 22.97
CA THR A 139 7.56 31.32 24.06
C THR A 139 6.13 31.37 24.55
N ASN A 140 5.16 30.89 23.78
CA ASN A 140 3.75 30.94 24.18
C ASN A 140 3.46 29.95 25.31
N PRO A 141 2.98 30.42 26.50
CA PRO A 141 2.76 29.55 27.65
C PRO A 141 1.76 28.42 27.42
N ASN A 142 0.72 28.63 26.59
CA ASN A 142 -0.26 27.62 26.30
C ASN A 142 0.34 26.53 25.40
N VAL A 143 1.11 26.91 24.37
CA VAL A 143 1.80 25.96 23.49
C VAL A 143 2.80 25.13 24.29
N LEU A 144 3.62 25.76 25.14
CA LEU A 144 4.61 25.08 25.97
C LEU A 144 3.96 24.09 26.95
N ARG A 145 2.86 24.48 27.60
CA ARG A 145 2.14 23.62 28.53
C ARG A 145 1.56 22.38 27.82
N GLU A 146 0.87 22.58 26.69
CA GLU A 146 0.29 21.45 25.94
C GLU A 146 1.40 20.56 25.34
N LYS A 147 2.49 21.15 24.86
CA LYS A 147 3.67 20.39 24.40
C LYS A 147 4.27 19.54 25.51
N ALA A 148 4.54 20.10 26.68
CA ALA A 148 5.08 19.37 27.82
C ALA A 148 4.18 18.18 28.21
N LYS A 149 2.85 18.38 28.16
CA LYS A 149 1.88 17.32 28.41
C LYS A 149 1.94 16.22 27.36
N ALA A 150 2.02 16.55 26.06
CA ALA A 150 2.14 15.58 24.99
C ALA A 150 3.45 14.77 25.12
N ASP A 151 4.56 15.45 25.40
CA ASP A 151 5.89 14.84 25.56
C ASP A 151 5.95 13.91 26.77
N GLU A 152 5.33 14.28 27.91
CA GLU A 152 5.21 13.41 29.10
C GLU A 152 4.43 12.13 28.78
N VAL A 153 3.24 12.27 28.17
CA VAL A 153 2.41 11.10 27.81
C VAL A 153 3.15 10.19 26.84
N ARG A 154 3.81 10.77 25.83
CA ARG A 154 4.61 10.02 24.86
C ARG A 154 5.78 9.27 25.53
N ALA A 155 6.50 9.92 26.41
CA ALA A 155 7.60 9.29 27.14
C ALA A 155 7.13 8.12 28.02
N ARG A 156 6.04 8.30 28.79
CA ARG A 156 5.45 7.25 29.62
C ARG A 156 4.92 6.08 28.79
N MET A 157 4.23 6.37 27.68
CA MET A 157 3.73 5.35 26.73
C MET A 157 4.89 4.55 26.14
N THR A 158 5.91 5.23 25.63
CA THR A 158 7.10 4.61 25.05
C THR A 158 7.81 3.70 26.06
N LYS A 159 7.96 4.17 27.31
CA LYS A 159 8.56 3.35 28.37
C LYS A 159 7.72 2.11 28.66
N ALA A 160 6.41 2.26 28.87
CA ALA A 160 5.51 1.14 29.16
C ALA A 160 5.51 0.08 28.04
N LEU A 161 5.52 0.52 26.78
CA LEU A 161 5.59 -0.37 25.62
C LEU A 161 6.94 -1.11 25.55
N ASN A 162 8.06 -0.41 25.78
CA ASN A 162 9.40 -1.02 25.75
C ASN A 162 9.60 -2.05 26.87
N ASP A 163 9.09 -1.74 28.06
CA ASP A 163 9.22 -2.60 29.25
C ASP A 163 8.14 -3.71 29.25
N ASN A 164 7.25 -3.72 28.25
CA ASN A 164 6.07 -4.58 28.18
C ASN A 164 5.20 -4.49 29.45
N ASP A 165 5.11 -3.30 30.03
CA ASP A 165 4.35 -3.02 31.26
C ASP A 165 2.91 -2.66 30.93
N LEU A 166 2.06 -3.66 30.82
CA LEU A 166 0.64 -3.51 30.50
C LEU A 166 -0.14 -2.80 31.60
N VAL A 167 0.33 -2.88 32.87
CA VAL A 167 -0.29 -2.21 34.01
C VAL A 167 -0.01 -0.71 33.92
N ALA A 168 1.23 -0.32 33.64
CA ALA A 168 1.59 1.09 33.43
C ALA A 168 0.85 1.69 32.23
N LEU A 169 0.67 0.92 31.16
CA LEU A 169 -0.07 1.37 29.96
C LEU A 169 -1.54 1.64 30.29
N ARG A 170 -2.19 0.73 31.05
CA ARG A 170 -3.56 0.94 31.55
C ARG A 170 -3.64 2.17 32.47
N GLN A 171 -2.71 2.28 33.40
CA GLN A 171 -2.69 3.40 34.33
C GLN A 171 -2.56 4.74 33.60
N LEU A 172 -1.76 4.80 32.54
CA LEU A 172 -1.61 6.00 31.71
C LEU A 172 -2.93 6.39 31.00
N ILE A 173 -3.71 5.41 30.51
CA ILE A 173 -5.06 5.65 29.94
C ILE A 173 -5.99 6.26 30.99
N ILE A 174 -5.92 5.78 32.24
CA ILE A 174 -6.73 6.29 33.36
C ILE A 174 -6.27 7.72 33.75
N ASP A 175 -4.96 7.93 33.88
CA ASP A 175 -4.37 9.24 34.24
C ASP A 175 -4.70 10.32 33.20
N CYS A 176 -4.70 9.95 31.92
CA CYS A 176 -5.09 10.82 30.82
C CYS A 176 -6.61 11.03 30.71
N GLU A 177 -7.39 10.39 31.58
CA GLU A 177 -8.86 10.46 31.59
C GLU A 177 -9.49 10.14 30.23
N ILE A 178 -8.91 9.20 29.49
CA ILE A 178 -9.39 8.80 28.17
C ILE A 178 -10.76 8.14 28.31
N VAL A 179 -11.74 8.65 27.57
CA VAL A 179 -13.08 8.11 27.47
C VAL A 179 -13.26 7.26 26.22
N ASP A 180 -14.10 6.24 26.34
CA ASP A 180 -14.50 5.44 25.18
C ASP A 180 -15.27 6.31 24.17
N PRO A 181 -14.86 6.33 22.90
CA PRO A 181 -15.51 7.12 21.85
C PRO A 181 -17.00 6.82 21.63
N ILE A 182 -17.45 5.62 22.03
CA ILE A 182 -18.83 5.16 21.79
C ILE A 182 -19.71 5.41 23.00
N SER A 183 -19.30 4.92 24.19
CA SER A 183 -20.11 5.05 25.41
C SER A 183 -19.83 6.34 26.19
N GLY A 184 -18.72 7.01 25.93
CA GLY A 184 -18.28 8.18 26.70
C GLY A 184 -17.80 7.85 28.12
N THR A 185 -17.70 6.58 28.48
CA THR A 185 -17.30 6.14 29.83
C THR A 185 -15.81 5.82 29.93
N ARG A 186 -15.28 5.72 31.16
CA ARG A 186 -13.90 5.36 31.46
C ARG A 186 -13.79 3.94 32.07
N ASN A 187 -14.77 3.09 31.85
CA ASN A 187 -14.87 1.77 32.45
C ASN A 187 -14.00 0.75 31.68
N TRP A 188 -12.68 0.89 31.80
CA TRP A 188 -11.70 0.08 31.08
C TRP A 188 -11.36 -1.21 31.82
N THR A 189 -11.13 -2.30 31.06
CA THR A 189 -10.56 -3.56 31.55
C THR A 189 -9.06 -3.41 31.81
N ASP A 190 -8.41 -4.49 32.21
CA ASP A 190 -6.97 -4.60 32.13
C ASP A 190 -6.52 -4.68 30.68
N VAL A 191 -5.30 -4.16 30.39
CA VAL A 191 -4.66 -4.34 29.09
C VAL A 191 -4.14 -5.77 28.98
N ARG A 192 -4.36 -6.41 27.84
CA ARG A 192 -3.88 -7.76 27.54
C ARG A 192 -3.13 -7.76 26.23
N GLN A 193 -2.09 -8.57 26.15
CA GLN A 193 -1.41 -8.81 24.88
C GLN A 193 -2.23 -9.71 23.98
N PHE A 194 -2.29 -9.37 22.72
CA PHE A 194 -2.95 -10.15 21.69
C PHE A 194 -1.98 -10.42 20.54
N ASN A 195 -1.67 -11.70 20.34
CA ASN A 195 -0.78 -12.09 19.24
C ASN A 195 -1.49 -11.93 17.89
N LEU A 196 -0.81 -11.27 16.95
CA LEU A 196 -1.32 -11.00 15.61
C LEU A 196 -1.11 -12.18 14.64
N MET A 197 -0.46 -13.27 15.06
CA MET A 197 -0.29 -14.45 14.24
C MET A 197 -1.60 -15.23 14.12
N PHE A 198 -2.04 -15.52 12.90
CA PHE A 198 -3.03 -16.57 12.69
C PHE A 198 -2.36 -17.93 12.80
N SER A 199 -3.01 -18.87 13.47
CA SER A 199 -2.56 -20.25 13.58
C SER A 199 -3.60 -21.24 13.07
N THR A 200 -3.13 -22.39 12.62
CA THR A 200 -3.93 -23.56 12.26
C THR A 200 -3.27 -24.84 12.74
N GLN A 201 -3.95 -25.96 12.65
CA GLN A 201 -3.42 -27.26 13.09
C GLN A 201 -3.07 -28.13 11.88
N LEU A 202 -1.93 -28.78 11.94
CA LEU A 202 -1.53 -29.83 11.00
C LEU A 202 -1.88 -31.20 11.60
N GLY A 203 -2.74 -31.97 10.92
CA GLY A 203 -3.20 -33.27 11.40
C GLY A 203 -4.47 -33.17 12.28
N ASN A 204 -4.86 -34.33 12.86
CA ASN A 204 -6.12 -34.49 13.59
C ASN A 204 -5.97 -34.39 15.11
N THR A 205 -4.78 -34.15 15.64
CA THR A 205 -4.50 -34.01 17.08
C THR A 205 -4.26 -32.57 17.44
N SER A 206 -4.85 -32.15 18.56
CA SER A 206 -4.80 -30.77 19.07
C SER A 206 -3.57 -30.48 19.95
N ASP A 207 -2.48 -31.24 19.81
CA ASP A 207 -1.26 -31.03 20.55
C ASP A 207 -0.42 -29.88 19.94
N GLU A 208 0.38 -29.23 20.75
CA GLU A 208 1.22 -28.08 20.34
C GLU A 208 2.18 -28.41 19.20
N THR A 209 2.48 -29.70 18.96
CA THR A 209 3.40 -30.15 17.93
C THR A 209 2.82 -29.99 16.51
N GLY A 210 1.49 -29.89 16.37
CA GLY A 210 0.80 -29.70 15.08
C GLY A 210 0.52 -28.25 14.72
N THR A 211 0.90 -27.26 15.56
CA THR A 211 0.59 -25.85 15.28
C THR A 211 1.41 -25.29 14.13
N LEU A 212 0.72 -24.77 13.12
CA LEU A 212 1.28 -23.98 12.03
C LEU A 212 0.76 -22.55 12.10
N TYR A 213 1.55 -21.63 11.53
CA TYR A 213 1.15 -20.22 11.44
C TYR A 213 0.98 -19.81 9.97
N LEU A 214 0.00 -18.95 9.72
CA LEU A 214 -0.06 -18.20 8.47
C LEU A 214 0.99 -17.09 8.54
N ARG A 215 1.83 -16.95 7.50
CA ARG A 215 2.91 -15.96 7.51
C ARG A 215 2.36 -14.53 7.68
N PRO A 216 2.88 -13.73 8.64
CA PRO A 216 2.49 -12.33 8.81
C PRO A 216 3.24 -11.37 7.90
N GLU A 217 4.28 -11.87 7.20
CA GLU A 217 5.12 -11.14 6.24
C GLU A 217 5.77 -12.10 5.24
N THR A 218 6.28 -11.56 4.16
CA THR A 218 6.96 -12.32 3.11
C THR A 218 8.47 -12.41 3.28
N ALA A 219 9.09 -11.56 4.13
CA ALA A 219 10.54 -11.47 4.35
C ALA A 219 11.18 -12.79 4.74
N GLN A 220 10.60 -13.49 5.71
CA GLN A 220 11.23 -14.70 6.28
C GLN A 220 11.39 -15.82 5.25
N GLY A 221 10.48 -15.91 4.28
CA GLY A 221 10.62 -16.83 3.16
C GLY A 221 11.84 -16.53 2.29
N ILE A 222 12.23 -15.27 2.18
CA ILE A 222 13.44 -14.85 1.46
C ILE A 222 14.69 -15.25 2.25
N PHE A 223 14.77 -14.92 3.55
CA PHE A 223 15.93 -15.21 4.38
C PHE A 223 16.26 -16.70 4.46
N VAL A 224 15.26 -17.57 4.66
CA VAL A 224 15.50 -19.02 4.74
C VAL A 224 15.89 -19.64 3.41
N ASN A 225 15.60 -18.97 2.28
CA ASN A 225 16.00 -19.38 0.95
C ASN A 225 17.28 -18.71 0.43
N PHE A 226 17.92 -17.84 1.22
CA PHE A 226 19.11 -17.11 0.80
C PHE A 226 20.18 -18.02 0.16
N LEU A 227 20.60 -19.10 0.86
CA LEU A 227 21.62 -20.01 0.34
C LEU A 227 21.15 -20.80 -0.89
N ASN A 228 19.85 -21.16 -0.95
CA ASN A 228 19.30 -21.88 -2.10
C ASN A 228 19.38 -21.00 -3.35
N VAL A 229 18.95 -19.75 -3.24
CA VAL A 229 18.94 -18.77 -4.34
C VAL A 229 20.37 -18.39 -4.72
N GLN A 230 21.22 -18.09 -3.74
CA GLN A 230 22.62 -17.71 -3.97
C GLN A 230 23.38 -18.79 -4.74
N LYS A 231 23.22 -20.07 -4.36
CA LYS A 231 23.92 -21.19 -5.00
C LYS A 231 23.35 -21.53 -6.37
N SER A 232 22.02 -21.69 -6.48
CA SER A 232 21.36 -22.06 -7.74
C SER A 232 21.50 -20.99 -8.81
N GLY A 233 21.37 -19.70 -8.42
CA GLY A 233 21.54 -18.56 -9.28
C GLY A 233 22.99 -18.12 -9.47
N ARG A 234 23.96 -18.71 -8.74
CA ARG A 234 25.36 -18.25 -8.71
C ARG A 234 25.47 -16.76 -8.42
N MET A 235 24.59 -16.26 -7.53
CA MET A 235 24.50 -14.85 -7.23
C MET A 235 25.73 -14.36 -6.47
N LYS A 236 26.17 -13.15 -6.85
CA LYS A 236 27.28 -12.45 -6.19
C LYS A 236 26.74 -11.24 -5.46
N ILE A 237 27.25 -10.95 -4.28
CA ILE A 237 26.91 -9.74 -3.52
C ILE A 237 27.50 -8.51 -4.22
N PRO A 238 26.73 -7.41 -4.40
CA PRO A 238 25.36 -7.22 -3.90
C PRO A 238 24.30 -7.86 -4.83
N PHE A 239 23.32 -8.54 -4.23
CA PHE A 239 22.16 -9.06 -5.00
C PHE A 239 20.89 -9.05 -4.15
N GLY A 240 19.74 -9.00 -4.82
CA GLY A 240 18.42 -8.99 -4.20
C GLY A 240 17.59 -10.22 -4.51
N ILE A 241 16.68 -10.51 -3.58
CA ILE A 241 15.63 -11.53 -3.75
C ILE A 241 14.29 -10.85 -3.54
N ALA A 242 13.42 -10.92 -4.54
CA ALA A 242 12.12 -10.29 -4.56
C ALA A 242 10.99 -11.32 -4.48
N GLN A 243 9.89 -10.96 -3.81
CA GLN A 243 8.70 -11.79 -3.70
C GLN A 243 7.44 -10.92 -3.68
N ILE A 244 6.38 -11.42 -4.31
CA ILE A 244 5.00 -10.94 -4.12
C ILE A 244 4.22 -12.07 -3.49
N GLY A 245 3.49 -11.81 -2.40
CA GLY A 245 2.71 -12.87 -1.79
C GLY A 245 1.75 -12.41 -0.72
N LYS A 246 0.80 -13.28 -0.40
CA LYS A 246 -0.15 -13.09 0.69
C LYS A 246 0.54 -13.14 2.04
N ALA A 247 0.07 -12.26 2.94
CA ALA A 247 0.41 -12.23 4.35
C ALA A 247 -0.85 -12.04 5.20
N PHE A 248 -0.79 -12.42 6.47
CA PHE A 248 -1.97 -12.53 7.33
C PHE A 248 -1.66 -11.96 8.71
N ARG A 249 -2.48 -11.00 9.17
CA ARG A 249 -2.36 -10.43 10.51
C ARG A 249 -3.73 -10.39 11.16
N ASN A 250 -3.87 -10.96 12.33
CA ASN A 250 -5.14 -11.00 13.05
C ASN A 250 -5.47 -9.61 13.65
N GLU A 251 -5.63 -8.63 12.76
CA GLU A 251 -5.96 -7.26 13.10
C GLU A 251 -7.32 -7.17 13.80
N ILE A 252 -7.34 -6.57 14.99
CA ILE A 252 -8.56 -6.44 15.79
C ILE A 252 -9.28 -5.14 15.46
N VAL A 253 -8.54 -4.06 15.22
CA VAL A 253 -9.08 -2.76 14.86
C VAL A 253 -8.84 -2.52 13.37
N ALA A 254 -9.73 -3.09 12.55
CA ALA A 254 -9.76 -2.77 11.14
C ALA A 254 -10.37 -1.38 10.92
N ARG A 255 -9.58 -0.48 10.38
CA ARG A 255 -10.02 0.88 10.02
C ARG A 255 -9.47 1.23 8.64
N GLN A 256 -10.11 2.21 7.99
CA GLN A 256 -9.58 2.84 6.78
C GLN A 256 -9.60 1.93 5.54
N PHE A 257 -10.69 1.12 5.40
CA PHE A 257 -10.91 0.31 4.21
C PHE A 257 -9.76 -0.68 3.96
N ILE A 258 -9.24 -0.82 2.73
CA ILE A 258 -8.14 -1.74 2.39
C ILE A 258 -6.76 -1.28 2.89
N PHE A 259 -6.66 -0.19 3.65
CA PHE A 259 -5.39 0.25 4.23
C PHE A 259 -4.88 -0.73 5.30
N ARG A 260 -5.80 -1.32 6.09
CA ARG A 260 -5.46 -2.31 7.13
C ARG A 260 -6.42 -3.49 7.07
N MET A 261 -5.92 -4.62 6.64
CA MET A 261 -6.67 -5.86 6.42
C MET A 261 -6.06 -7.04 7.19
N ARG A 262 -6.86 -8.09 7.40
CA ARG A 262 -6.41 -9.35 8.00
C ARG A 262 -5.67 -10.24 7.01
N GLU A 263 -6.05 -10.19 5.75
CA GLU A 263 -5.41 -10.85 4.62
C GLU A 263 -5.04 -9.78 3.59
N PHE A 264 -3.76 -9.68 3.25
CA PHE A 264 -3.22 -8.66 2.34
C PHE A 264 -2.08 -9.23 1.49
N GLU A 265 -1.58 -8.48 0.54
CA GLU A 265 -0.40 -8.86 -0.24
C GLU A 265 0.74 -7.86 -0.01
N GLN A 266 1.96 -8.39 0.08
CA GLN A 266 3.19 -7.61 0.08
C GLN A 266 3.98 -7.83 -1.21
N MET A 267 4.65 -6.77 -1.65
CA MET A 267 5.72 -6.79 -2.64
C MET A 267 6.99 -6.44 -1.87
N GLU A 268 7.89 -7.37 -1.75
CA GLU A 268 9.04 -7.27 -0.86
C GLU A 268 10.33 -7.71 -1.54
N MET A 269 11.40 -6.97 -1.30
CA MET A 269 12.73 -7.28 -1.79
C MET A 269 13.74 -7.13 -0.65
N GLN A 270 14.55 -8.15 -0.46
CA GLN A 270 15.67 -8.16 0.45
C GLN A 270 16.96 -8.09 -0.37
N PHE A 271 17.77 -7.05 -0.16
CA PHE A 271 18.97 -6.77 -0.93
C PHE A 271 20.21 -6.96 -0.06
N PHE A 272 20.95 -8.03 -0.35
CA PHE A 272 22.10 -8.46 0.43
C PHE A 272 23.38 -7.76 -0.01
N VAL A 273 24.09 -7.18 0.96
CA VAL A 273 25.27 -6.35 0.74
C VAL A 273 26.42 -6.75 1.65
N ARG A 274 27.64 -6.27 1.35
CA ARG A 274 28.78 -6.39 2.27
C ARG A 274 28.54 -5.58 3.53
N PRO A 275 28.89 -6.11 4.72
CA PRO A 275 28.90 -5.31 5.94
C PRO A 275 29.74 -4.04 5.78
N GLY A 276 29.18 -2.88 6.16
CA GLY A 276 29.78 -1.57 5.99
C GLY A 276 29.38 -0.83 4.71
N GLU A 277 28.66 -1.48 3.77
CA GLU A 277 28.11 -0.83 2.57
C GLU A 277 26.61 -0.55 2.70
N GLU A 278 25.97 -0.98 3.77
CA GLU A 278 24.52 -0.98 3.93
C GLU A 278 23.89 0.43 3.85
N LEU A 279 24.52 1.44 4.46
CA LEU A 279 23.97 2.80 4.44
C LEU A 279 24.00 3.41 3.03
N LYS A 280 25.03 3.10 2.24
CA LYS A 280 25.08 3.52 0.83
C LYS A 280 23.94 2.90 0.01
N TRP A 281 23.68 1.59 0.21
CA TRP A 281 22.61 0.90 -0.48
C TRP A 281 21.23 1.28 0.04
N PHE A 282 21.11 1.63 1.31
CA PHE A 282 19.88 2.19 1.89
C PHE A 282 19.49 3.50 1.17
N GLU A 283 20.40 4.46 1.04
CA GLU A 283 20.12 5.71 0.31
C GLU A 283 19.79 5.45 -1.16
N HIS A 284 20.52 4.53 -1.83
CA HIS A 284 20.22 4.14 -3.20
C HIS A 284 18.78 3.64 -3.36
N TRP A 285 18.33 2.72 -2.50
CA TRP A 285 16.99 2.17 -2.57
C TRP A 285 15.93 3.20 -2.17
N LYS A 286 16.19 4.03 -1.18
CA LYS A 286 15.32 5.15 -0.78
C LYS A 286 14.99 6.05 -1.98
N GLU A 287 15.98 6.50 -2.73
CA GLU A 287 15.79 7.32 -3.92
C GLU A 287 15.09 6.56 -5.06
N LYS A 288 15.50 5.33 -5.33
CA LYS A 288 14.96 4.51 -6.40
C LYS A 288 13.49 4.18 -6.17
N ARG A 289 13.10 3.89 -4.93
CA ARG A 289 11.72 3.61 -4.59
C ARG A 289 10.83 4.85 -4.71
N LEU A 290 11.30 6.02 -4.29
CA LEU A 290 10.53 7.25 -4.49
C LEU A 290 10.31 7.55 -5.99
N LYS A 291 11.32 7.37 -6.85
CA LYS A 291 11.16 7.52 -8.31
C LYS A 291 10.08 6.60 -8.86
N TRP A 292 10.06 5.34 -8.39
CA TRP A 292 9.02 4.37 -8.77
C TRP A 292 7.60 4.88 -8.45
N HIS A 293 7.41 5.45 -7.27
CA HIS A 293 6.12 6.04 -6.88
C HIS A 293 5.76 7.27 -7.73
N LEU A 294 6.72 8.14 -7.97
CA LEU A 294 6.49 9.38 -8.73
C LEU A 294 6.10 9.10 -10.19
N ALA A 295 6.65 8.05 -10.80
CA ALA A 295 6.33 7.66 -12.17
C ALA A 295 4.85 7.27 -12.34
N ILE A 296 4.16 6.83 -11.30
CA ILE A 296 2.71 6.56 -11.32
C ILE A 296 1.89 7.83 -11.63
N GLY A 297 2.42 9.02 -11.31
CA GLY A 297 1.82 10.30 -11.69
C GLY A 297 0.79 10.84 -10.68
N LEU A 298 0.86 10.44 -9.40
CA LEU A 298 -0.07 10.90 -8.36
C LEU A 298 0.32 12.24 -7.70
N GLY A 299 1.33 12.95 -8.24
CA GLY A 299 1.82 14.22 -7.73
C GLY A 299 2.90 14.07 -6.64
N ARG A 300 4.01 14.84 -6.76
CA ARG A 300 5.14 14.80 -5.81
C ARG A 300 4.73 15.24 -4.40
N GLU A 301 3.80 16.16 -4.29
CA GLU A 301 3.25 16.73 -3.05
C GLU A 301 2.52 15.69 -2.18
N ASN A 302 2.09 14.58 -2.77
CA ASN A 302 1.43 13.49 -2.06
C ASN A 302 2.40 12.49 -1.42
N TYR A 303 3.70 12.67 -1.58
CA TYR A 303 4.72 11.78 -1.01
C TYR A 303 5.69 12.54 -0.12
N ARG A 304 6.09 11.93 0.98
CA ARG A 304 7.18 12.41 1.83
C ARG A 304 7.95 11.26 2.44
N TYR A 305 9.19 11.51 2.84
CA TYR A 305 9.94 10.62 3.71
C TYR A 305 9.57 10.85 5.17
N HIS A 306 9.53 9.77 5.92
CA HIS A 306 9.43 9.79 7.37
C HIS A 306 10.54 8.91 7.94
N ASP A 307 11.66 9.55 8.31
CA ASP A 307 12.80 8.86 8.90
C ASP A 307 12.45 8.49 10.35
N HIS A 308 12.77 7.24 10.74
CA HIS A 308 12.46 6.74 12.07
C HIS A 308 13.46 7.27 13.10
N GLU A 309 13.00 8.06 14.07
CA GLU A 309 13.82 8.53 15.19
C GLU A 309 14.24 7.38 16.12
N LYS A 310 13.39 6.36 16.23
CA LYS A 310 13.64 5.16 17.03
C LYS A 310 13.68 3.94 16.14
N LEU A 311 14.88 3.42 15.95
CA LEU A 311 15.10 2.24 15.14
C LEU A 311 14.69 0.97 15.89
N ALA A 312 14.19 -0.02 15.16
CA ALA A 312 14.04 -1.37 15.66
C ALA A 312 15.41 -1.97 16.00
N HIS A 313 15.45 -2.92 16.92
CA HIS A 313 16.71 -3.51 17.42
C HIS A 313 17.54 -4.23 16.35
N TYR A 314 16.95 -4.51 15.20
CA TYR A 314 17.58 -5.16 14.06
C TYR A 314 18.03 -4.19 12.97
N ALA A 315 17.71 -2.90 13.08
CA ALA A 315 17.97 -1.92 12.04
C ALA A 315 18.96 -0.86 12.50
N ASN A 316 19.82 -0.37 11.59
CA ASN A 316 20.68 0.79 11.79
C ASN A 316 20.28 2.00 10.96
N ALA A 317 19.32 1.86 10.04
CA ALA A 317 18.61 2.93 9.35
C ALA A 317 17.20 2.45 8.95
N ALA A 318 16.22 3.35 9.03
CA ALA A 318 14.85 3.08 8.60
C ALA A 318 14.15 4.36 8.17
N THR A 319 13.40 4.28 7.09
CA THR A 319 12.52 5.36 6.59
C THR A 319 11.28 4.78 5.96
N ASP A 320 10.16 5.50 6.09
CA ASP A 320 8.96 5.23 5.32
C ASP A 320 8.81 6.23 4.18
N ILE A 321 8.34 5.75 3.04
CA ILE A 321 7.69 6.62 2.05
C ILE A 321 6.23 6.68 2.46
N GLU A 322 5.77 7.82 2.94
CA GLU A 322 4.37 8.08 3.24
C GLU A 322 3.63 8.66 2.05
N PHE A 323 2.36 8.30 1.92
CA PHE A 323 1.43 8.87 0.95
C PHE A 323 0.31 9.64 1.66
N ASN A 324 -0.14 10.73 1.06
CA ASN A 324 -1.25 11.56 1.54
C ASN A 324 -2.60 10.94 1.16
N PHE A 325 -3.03 9.94 1.94
CA PHE A 325 -4.36 9.34 1.80
C PHE A 325 -5.47 10.34 2.19
N PRO A 326 -6.75 10.06 1.90
CA PRO A 326 -7.86 10.91 2.35
C PRO A 326 -7.96 11.09 3.88
N PHE A 327 -7.25 10.29 4.66
CA PHE A 327 -7.14 10.37 6.13
C PHE A 327 -5.74 10.84 6.59
N GLY A 328 -4.98 11.51 5.70
CA GLY A 328 -3.67 12.09 5.96
C GLY A 328 -2.50 11.20 5.57
N PHE A 329 -1.29 11.72 5.79
CA PHE A 329 -0.05 11.00 5.51
C PHE A 329 0.06 9.74 6.35
N LYS A 330 0.29 8.60 5.68
CA LYS A 330 0.53 7.29 6.29
C LYS A 330 1.53 6.51 5.47
N GLU A 331 2.21 5.61 6.14
CA GLU A 331 3.17 4.67 5.57
C GLU A 331 2.59 3.93 4.36
N LEU A 332 3.29 4.01 3.24
CA LEU A 332 3.00 3.28 2.01
C LEU A 332 4.05 2.20 1.75
N GLU A 333 5.33 2.53 1.93
CA GLU A 333 6.46 1.62 1.75
C GLU A 333 7.52 1.86 2.82
N GLY A 334 7.99 0.80 3.48
CA GLY A 334 9.10 0.81 4.42
C GLY A 334 10.42 0.46 3.73
N ILE A 335 11.50 1.17 4.08
CA ILE A 335 12.85 0.89 3.63
C ILE A 335 13.73 0.80 4.88
N HIS A 336 14.37 -0.36 5.09
CA HIS A 336 15.11 -0.64 6.31
C HIS A 336 16.48 -1.22 6.01
N SER A 337 17.51 -0.76 6.71
CA SER A 337 18.79 -1.47 6.80
C SER A 337 18.75 -2.38 8.03
N ARG A 338 18.58 -3.69 7.80
CA ARG A 338 18.31 -4.71 8.84
C ARG A 338 19.58 -5.37 9.39
N THR A 339 20.75 -4.97 8.92
CA THR A 339 22.03 -5.59 9.25
C THR A 339 22.08 -7.10 8.93
N ASP A 340 22.74 -7.92 9.72
CA ASP A 340 22.78 -9.37 9.58
C ASP A 340 21.75 -10.11 10.47
N PHE A 341 20.87 -9.36 11.09
CA PHE A 341 20.00 -9.86 12.18
C PHE A 341 19.23 -11.12 11.79
N ASP A 342 18.46 -11.08 10.69
CA ASP A 342 17.59 -12.20 10.31
C ASP A 342 18.39 -13.44 9.91
N LEU A 343 19.43 -13.31 9.08
CA LEU A 343 20.27 -14.44 8.67
C LEU A 343 20.99 -15.06 9.87
N ARG A 344 21.48 -14.25 10.81
CA ARG A 344 22.11 -14.73 12.04
C ARG A 344 21.10 -15.45 12.94
N ARG A 345 19.91 -14.92 13.12
CA ARG A 345 18.85 -15.59 13.91
C ARG A 345 18.49 -16.95 13.30
N HIS A 346 18.33 -17.02 11.97
CA HIS A 346 18.08 -18.31 11.32
C HIS A 346 19.26 -19.28 11.43
N GLN A 347 20.49 -18.79 11.39
CA GLN A 347 21.66 -19.62 11.64
C GLN A 347 21.66 -20.21 13.06
N GLU A 348 21.37 -19.39 14.08
CA GLU A 348 21.28 -19.81 15.49
C GLU A 348 20.19 -20.87 15.69
N PHE A 349 18.99 -20.64 15.20
CA PHE A 349 17.85 -21.54 15.41
C PHE A 349 17.88 -22.81 14.57
N SER A 350 18.52 -22.78 13.40
CA SER A 350 18.67 -23.95 12.54
C SER A 350 19.93 -24.77 12.84
N GLY A 351 20.93 -24.18 13.47
CA GLY A 351 22.26 -24.77 13.62
C GLY A 351 23.04 -24.85 12.31
N LYS A 352 22.54 -24.24 11.22
CA LYS A 352 23.19 -24.27 9.90
C LYS A 352 23.89 -22.96 9.62
N LYS A 353 25.11 -23.02 9.11
CA LYS A 353 25.89 -21.84 8.75
C LYS A 353 25.30 -21.16 7.53
N ILE A 354 24.93 -19.89 7.69
CA ILE A 354 24.36 -19.03 6.64
C ILE A 354 25.35 -17.90 6.37
N GLN A 355 26.32 -18.16 5.48
CA GLN A 355 27.37 -17.21 5.12
C GLN A 355 27.58 -17.20 3.62
N TYR A 356 28.02 -16.06 3.11
CA TYR A 356 28.50 -15.88 1.75
C TYR A 356 30.04 -15.92 1.76
N PHE A 357 30.64 -16.71 0.86
CA PHE A 357 32.06 -16.65 0.59
C PHE A 357 32.32 -15.62 -0.50
N ASP A 358 33.02 -14.55 -0.17
CA ASP A 358 33.41 -13.50 -1.08
C ASP A 358 34.79 -13.81 -1.69
N PRO A 359 34.86 -14.18 -2.98
CA PRO A 359 36.11 -14.50 -3.62
C PRO A 359 37.06 -13.30 -3.78
N GLU A 360 36.51 -12.06 -3.81
CA GLU A 360 37.31 -10.84 -3.93
C GLU A 360 38.07 -10.54 -2.63
N GLN A 361 37.43 -10.79 -1.49
CA GLN A 361 38.02 -10.58 -0.16
C GLN A 361 38.66 -11.84 0.40
N ASN A 362 38.48 -12.99 -0.27
CA ASN A 362 38.86 -14.30 0.23
C ASN A 362 38.41 -14.58 1.68
N ALA A 363 37.17 -14.15 1.98
CA ALA A 363 36.58 -14.20 3.32
C ALA A 363 35.12 -14.63 3.29
N SER A 364 34.65 -15.24 4.38
CA SER A 364 33.24 -15.58 4.56
C SER A 364 32.61 -14.67 5.61
N TYR A 365 31.43 -14.15 5.32
CA TYR A 365 30.66 -13.32 6.25
C TYR A 365 29.16 -13.56 6.08
N THR A 366 28.38 -13.17 7.10
CA THR A 366 26.92 -13.05 6.98
C THR A 366 26.63 -11.69 6.34
N PRO A 367 25.96 -11.63 5.17
CA PRO A 367 25.64 -10.36 4.52
C PRO A 367 24.75 -9.49 5.39
N TYR A 368 24.85 -8.18 5.19
CA TYR A 368 23.86 -7.22 5.66
C TYR A 368 22.73 -7.10 4.64
N ASP A 369 21.57 -6.65 5.08
CA ASP A 369 20.35 -6.64 4.29
C ASP A 369 19.69 -5.27 4.25
N ILE A 370 19.23 -4.87 3.06
CA ILE A 370 18.37 -3.72 2.84
C ILE A 370 17.00 -4.21 2.37
N GLU A 371 16.00 -3.99 3.19
CA GLU A 371 14.62 -4.31 2.90
C GLU A 371 13.92 -3.15 2.18
N THR A 372 13.13 -3.47 1.16
CA THR A 372 12.05 -2.61 0.68
C THR A 372 10.75 -3.40 0.74
N SER A 373 9.78 -2.93 1.50
CA SER A 373 8.51 -3.63 1.72
C SER A 373 7.33 -2.70 1.50
N ILE A 374 6.46 -3.07 0.57
CA ILE A 374 5.27 -2.30 0.21
C ILE A 374 4.02 -3.17 0.19
N GLY A 375 2.95 -2.68 0.80
CA GLY A 375 1.64 -3.32 0.72
C GLY A 375 0.99 -3.11 -0.66
N VAL A 376 0.66 -4.19 -1.37
CA VAL A 376 -0.07 -4.09 -2.65
C VAL A 376 -1.38 -3.34 -2.45
N ASP A 377 -2.12 -3.69 -1.41
CA ASP A 377 -3.46 -3.15 -1.13
C ASP A 377 -3.41 -1.66 -0.76
N ARG A 378 -2.38 -1.23 0.00
CA ARG A 378 -2.12 0.19 0.26
C ARG A 378 -1.76 0.95 -1.02
N THR A 379 -1.00 0.33 -1.92
CA THR A 379 -0.67 0.92 -3.23
C THR A 379 -1.91 1.06 -4.09
N VAL A 380 -2.78 0.04 -4.13
CA VAL A 380 -4.09 0.13 -4.81
C VAL A 380 -4.90 1.29 -4.23
N LEU A 381 -4.97 1.43 -2.91
CA LEU A 381 -5.69 2.54 -2.27
C LEU A 381 -5.09 3.91 -2.62
N ALA A 382 -3.76 4.03 -2.66
CA ALA A 382 -3.09 5.26 -3.06
C ALA A 382 -3.42 5.62 -4.51
N VAL A 383 -3.35 4.65 -5.42
CA VAL A 383 -3.70 4.84 -6.84
C VAL A 383 -5.17 5.19 -7.02
N LEU A 384 -6.09 4.52 -6.34
CA LEU A 384 -7.52 4.84 -6.37
C LEU A 384 -7.80 6.24 -5.82
N SER A 385 -7.17 6.61 -4.69
CA SER A 385 -7.36 7.91 -4.05
C SER A 385 -6.82 9.06 -4.90
N GLY A 386 -5.64 8.89 -5.49
CA GLY A 386 -5.01 9.90 -6.33
C GLY A 386 -5.65 10.03 -7.72
N ALA A 387 -6.26 8.95 -8.22
CA ALA A 387 -6.91 8.94 -9.54
C ALA A 387 -8.37 9.43 -9.51
N TYR A 388 -9.04 9.38 -8.35
CA TYR A 388 -10.46 9.75 -8.24
C TYR A 388 -10.64 11.26 -8.39
N CYS A 389 -11.39 11.67 -9.41
CA CYS A 389 -11.64 13.07 -9.72
C CYS A 389 -13.12 13.29 -10.02
N GLN A 390 -13.69 14.37 -9.46
CA GLN A 390 -15.00 14.88 -9.81
C GLN A 390 -14.80 16.19 -10.58
N GLU A 391 -15.25 16.22 -11.82
CA GLU A 391 -15.07 17.36 -12.72
C GLU A 391 -16.42 17.97 -13.07
N LYS A 392 -16.49 19.30 -13.06
CA LYS A 392 -17.62 20.06 -13.59
C LYS A 392 -17.27 20.50 -15.00
N LEU A 393 -18.09 20.08 -15.95
CA LEU A 393 -17.92 20.38 -17.36
C LEU A 393 -18.43 21.80 -17.70
N GLU A 394 -18.00 22.33 -18.85
CA GLU A 394 -18.43 23.65 -19.33
C GLU A 394 -19.96 23.77 -19.50
N ASN A 395 -20.62 22.67 -19.84
CA ASN A 395 -22.08 22.61 -19.96
C ASN A 395 -22.82 22.50 -18.60
N GLY A 396 -22.08 22.54 -17.47
CA GLY A 396 -22.60 22.43 -16.11
C GLY A 396 -22.85 21.01 -15.61
N GLU A 397 -22.67 19.99 -16.44
CA GLU A 397 -22.74 18.59 -16.02
C GLU A 397 -21.53 18.22 -15.16
N GLU A 398 -21.72 17.25 -14.27
CA GLU A 398 -20.63 16.67 -13.48
C GLU A 398 -20.25 15.30 -14.03
N ARG A 399 -18.96 14.99 -14.02
CA ARG A 399 -18.46 13.64 -14.29
C ARG A 399 -17.52 13.16 -13.20
N VAL A 400 -17.61 11.88 -12.87
CA VAL A 400 -16.59 11.17 -12.10
C VAL A 400 -15.65 10.50 -13.09
N VAL A 401 -14.35 10.68 -12.89
CA VAL A 401 -13.32 10.08 -13.72
C VAL A 401 -12.21 9.49 -12.85
N MET A 402 -11.78 8.26 -13.17
CA MET A 402 -10.61 7.65 -12.58
C MET A 402 -9.39 7.92 -13.48
N LYS A 403 -8.54 8.89 -13.08
CA LYS A 403 -7.37 9.31 -13.87
C LYS A 403 -6.17 8.41 -13.62
N PHE A 404 -6.31 7.12 -13.84
CA PHE A 404 -5.18 6.19 -13.77
C PHE A 404 -4.13 6.50 -14.83
N HIS A 405 -2.86 6.27 -14.48
CA HIS A 405 -1.83 6.15 -15.52
C HIS A 405 -2.27 5.08 -16.54
N PRO A 406 -2.23 5.34 -17.87
CA PRO A 406 -2.78 4.43 -18.87
C PRO A 406 -2.26 3.00 -18.79
N ALA A 407 -0.97 2.83 -18.41
CA ALA A 407 -0.38 1.51 -18.21
C ALA A 407 -0.98 0.74 -17.01
N LEU A 408 -1.55 1.42 -16.03
CA LEU A 408 -2.17 0.78 -14.85
C LEU A 408 -3.68 0.59 -14.98
N ALA A 409 -4.35 1.29 -15.92
CA ALA A 409 -5.79 1.22 -16.10
C ALA A 409 -6.27 -0.24 -16.26
N PRO A 410 -7.38 -0.63 -15.60
CA PRO A 410 -7.94 -1.99 -15.71
C PRO A 410 -8.31 -2.37 -17.14
N VAL A 411 -9.00 -1.47 -17.82
CA VAL A 411 -9.36 -1.58 -19.24
C VAL A 411 -8.52 -0.57 -20.01
N LYS A 412 -7.87 -1.00 -21.08
CA LYS A 412 -6.99 -0.14 -21.88
C LYS A 412 -7.76 0.62 -22.96
N VAL A 413 -8.72 -0.06 -23.56
CA VAL A 413 -9.52 0.46 -24.68
C VAL A 413 -10.94 -0.02 -24.58
N ALA A 414 -11.89 0.86 -24.84
CA ALA A 414 -13.27 0.49 -25.08
C ALA A 414 -13.65 0.68 -26.56
N VAL A 415 -14.27 -0.32 -27.18
CA VAL A 415 -14.74 -0.26 -28.55
C VAL A 415 -16.26 -0.07 -28.59
N LEU A 416 -16.70 1.03 -29.16
CA LEU A 416 -18.08 1.53 -29.05
C LEU A 416 -18.65 1.83 -30.45
N PRO A 417 -19.54 1.02 -31.01
CA PRO A 417 -20.26 1.45 -32.23
C PRO A 417 -21.12 2.68 -31.91
N LEU A 418 -21.15 3.69 -32.77
CA LEU A 418 -21.89 4.94 -32.53
C LEU A 418 -23.37 4.66 -32.21
N VAL A 419 -23.97 3.77 -32.97
CA VAL A 419 -25.33 3.23 -32.76
C VAL A 419 -25.33 1.73 -33.02
N LYS A 420 -26.31 1.02 -32.44
CA LYS A 420 -26.47 -0.41 -32.65
C LYS A 420 -27.05 -0.67 -34.04
N LYS A 421 -26.18 -0.86 -35.02
CA LYS A 421 -26.47 -1.32 -36.38
C LYS A 421 -25.49 -2.41 -36.78
N ASP A 422 -25.96 -3.44 -37.45
CA ASP A 422 -25.20 -4.64 -37.78
C ASP A 422 -23.88 -4.33 -38.50
N GLU A 423 -23.87 -3.37 -39.42
CA GLU A 423 -22.70 -2.93 -40.16
C GLU A 423 -21.61 -2.29 -39.27
N LEU A 424 -22.02 -1.42 -38.30
CA LEU A 424 -21.10 -0.81 -37.35
C LEU A 424 -20.64 -1.82 -36.28
N THR A 425 -21.55 -2.66 -35.82
CA THR A 425 -21.27 -3.73 -34.85
C THR A 425 -20.24 -4.72 -35.41
N ALA A 426 -20.36 -5.10 -36.68
CA ALA A 426 -19.43 -6.02 -37.33
C ALA A 426 -18.01 -5.44 -37.38
N VAL A 427 -17.85 -4.16 -37.74
CA VAL A 427 -16.54 -3.50 -37.73
C VAL A 427 -15.99 -3.36 -36.30
N ALA A 428 -16.82 -2.93 -35.34
CA ALA A 428 -16.43 -2.79 -33.95
C ALA A 428 -16.00 -4.14 -33.34
N GLN A 429 -16.70 -5.23 -33.67
CA GLN A 429 -16.33 -6.57 -33.21
C GLN A 429 -15.00 -7.03 -33.81
N LYS A 430 -14.73 -6.74 -35.08
CA LYS A 430 -13.45 -7.05 -35.71
C LYS A 430 -12.30 -6.32 -35.04
N ILE A 431 -12.47 -5.02 -34.74
CA ILE A 431 -11.48 -4.23 -33.99
C ILE A 431 -11.28 -4.82 -32.59
N MET A 432 -12.36 -5.18 -31.91
CA MET A 432 -12.31 -5.80 -30.58
C MET A 432 -11.55 -7.14 -30.61
N ASP A 433 -11.78 -7.97 -31.62
CA ASP A 433 -11.12 -9.28 -31.77
C ASP A 433 -9.62 -9.16 -32.00
N GLU A 434 -9.17 -8.09 -32.63
CA GLU A 434 -7.75 -7.79 -32.81
C GLU A 434 -7.13 -7.23 -31.53
N LEU A 435 -7.72 -6.19 -30.94
CA LEU A 435 -7.16 -5.50 -29.77
C LEU A 435 -7.10 -6.36 -28.51
N LYS A 436 -8.06 -7.28 -28.31
CA LYS A 436 -8.10 -8.15 -27.11
C LYS A 436 -6.97 -9.18 -27.03
N LEU A 437 -6.21 -9.38 -28.11
CA LEU A 437 -5.02 -10.25 -28.10
C LEU A 437 -3.89 -9.65 -27.27
N ASP A 438 -3.81 -8.31 -27.23
CA ASP A 438 -2.73 -7.59 -26.57
C ASP A 438 -3.19 -6.78 -25.34
N PHE A 439 -4.48 -6.39 -25.30
CA PHE A 439 -5.01 -5.49 -24.30
C PHE A 439 -6.29 -6.01 -23.65
N ASN A 440 -6.49 -5.64 -22.38
CA ASN A 440 -7.79 -5.80 -21.75
C ASN A 440 -8.74 -4.72 -22.31
N CYS A 441 -9.74 -5.16 -23.07
CA CYS A 441 -10.67 -4.33 -23.81
C CYS A 441 -12.11 -4.54 -23.34
N GLN A 442 -12.96 -3.51 -23.52
CA GLN A 442 -14.41 -3.61 -23.35
C GLN A 442 -15.15 -3.25 -24.62
N TYR A 443 -16.25 -3.94 -24.87
CA TYR A 443 -17.21 -3.63 -25.92
C TYR A 443 -18.52 -3.20 -25.30
N GLU A 444 -19.15 -2.14 -25.82
CA GLU A 444 -20.43 -1.65 -25.32
C GLU A 444 -21.26 -0.99 -26.44
N GLU A 445 -22.53 -1.39 -26.56
CA GLU A 445 -23.45 -0.86 -27.57
C GLU A 445 -24.78 -0.32 -27.00
N LYS A 446 -24.98 -0.49 -25.67
CA LYS A 446 -26.22 -0.07 -25.00
C LYS A 446 -26.15 1.39 -24.57
N ASP A 447 -27.24 2.14 -24.73
CA ASP A 447 -27.38 3.57 -24.46
C ASP A 447 -26.68 4.51 -25.47
N THR A 448 -26.76 5.81 -25.23
CA THR A 448 -26.11 6.82 -26.06
C THR A 448 -24.60 6.80 -25.90
N ILE A 449 -23.87 7.22 -26.94
CA ILE A 449 -22.40 7.25 -26.91
C ILE A 449 -21.87 8.09 -25.75
N GLY A 450 -22.50 9.22 -25.41
CA GLY A 450 -22.10 10.06 -24.29
C GLY A 450 -22.20 9.33 -22.93
N ARG A 451 -23.26 8.54 -22.70
CA ARG A 451 -23.39 7.73 -21.48
C ARG A 451 -22.33 6.63 -21.40
N ARG A 452 -22.03 6.02 -22.53
CA ARG A 452 -20.97 4.99 -22.60
C ARG A 452 -19.59 5.58 -22.31
N TYR A 453 -19.28 6.77 -22.84
CA TYR A 453 -18.06 7.49 -22.46
C TYR A 453 -17.99 7.75 -20.95
N ARG A 454 -19.10 8.20 -20.32
CA ARG A 454 -19.13 8.42 -18.86
C ARG A 454 -18.85 7.17 -18.05
N ARG A 455 -19.38 6.02 -18.47
CA ARG A 455 -19.09 4.74 -17.81
C ARG A 455 -17.61 4.36 -17.94
N GLN A 456 -17.02 4.57 -19.12
CA GLN A 456 -15.61 4.31 -19.34
C GLN A 456 -14.71 5.29 -18.57
N ASP A 457 -15.07 6.57 -18.49
CA ASP A 457 -14.39 7.56 -17.65
C ASP A 457 -14.42 7.14 -16.17
N ALA A 458 -15.57 6.66 -15.68
CA ALA A 458 -15.77 6.24 -14.29
C ALA A 458 -14.93 4.99 -13.90
N ILE A 459 -14.65 4.08 -14.81
CA ILE A 459 -13.75 2.93 -14.57
C ILE A 459 -12.30 3.20 -14.94
N GLY A 460 -12.01 4.39 -15.51
CA GLY A 460 -10.67 4.85 -15.81
C GLY A 460 -10.07 4.33 -17.12
N THR A 461 -10.90 3.92 -18.09
CA THR A 461 -10.45 3.52 -19.42
C THR A 461 -9.82 4.72 -20.16
N PRO A 462 -8.53 4.67 -20.50
CA PRO A 462 -7.83 5.84 -21.07
C PRO A 462 -8.28 6.17 -22.49
N PHE A 463 -8.73 5.19 -23.26
CA PHE A 463 -9.07 5.37 -24.68
C PHE A 463 -10.40 4.70 -25.03
N CYS A 464 -11.24 5.43 -25.78
CA CYS A 464 -12.45 4.90 -26.39
C CYS A 464 -12.36 5.01 -27.91
N VAL A 465 -12.59 3.90 -28.61
CA VAL A 465 -12.68 3.81 -30.06
C VAL A 465 -14.15 3.85 -30.45
N THR A 466 -14.55 4.84 -31.23
CA THR A 466 -15.92 4.92 -31.75
C THR A 466 -15.93 4.58 -33.24
N VAL A 467 -16.73 3.59 -33.59
CA VAL A 467 -17.02 3.17 -34.97
C VAL A 467 -18.30 3.87 -35.42
N ASP A 468 -18.21 4.72 -36.42
CA ASP A 468 -19.30 5.49 -36.99
C ASP A 468 -19.55 5.13 -38.48
N PHE A 469 -20.48 5.81 -39.13
CA PHE A 469 -20.82 5.52 -40.53
C PHE A 469 -19.67 5.85 -41.49
N ASP A 470 -18.88 6.88 -41.17
CA ASP A 470 -17.73 7.23 -42.00
C ASP A 470 -16.65 6.15 -41.95
N SER A 471 -16.57 5.42 -40.84
CA SER A 471 -15.65 4.29 -40.66
C SER A 471 -15.84 3.17 -41.69
N LEU A 472 -17.06 3.04 -42.23
CA LEU A 472 -17.39 2.04 -43.26
C LEU A 472 -16.78 2.40 -44.63
N THR A 473 -16.46 3.67 -44.83
CA THR A 473 -15.97 4.19 -46.12
C THR A 473 -14.52 4.62 -46.09
N ASP A 474 -14.05 5.21 -45.01
CA ASP A 474 -12.69 5.77 -44.87
C ASP A 474 -11.69 4.84 -44.16
N GLY A 475 -12.18 3.71 -43.58
CA GLY A 475 -11.34 2.79 -42.82
C GLY A 475 -10.74 3.39 -41.56
N LYS A 476 -11.33 4.48 -41.03
CA LYS A 476 -10.87 5.16 -39.83
C LYS A 476 -11.92 5.13 -38.71
N VAL A 477 -11.47 5.28 -37.49
CA VAL A 477 -12.32 5.37 -36.30
C VAL A 477 -11.97 6.60 -35.49
N THR A 478 -12.89 7.02 -34.64
CA THR A 478 -12.63 8.11 -33.70
C THR A 478 -12.00 7.55 -32.43
N LEU A 479 -10.77 7.96 -32.12
CA LEU A 479 -10.09 7.68 -30.87
C LEU A 479 -10.30 8.85 -29.90
N ARG A 480 -10.99 8.60 -28.77
CA ARG A 480 -11.22 9.59 -27.72
C ARG A 480 -10.29 9.30 -26.55
N GLU A 481 -9.60 10.33 -26.07
CA GLU A 481 -8.80 10.31 -24.87
C GLU A 481 -9.63 10.73 -23.63
N ARG A 482 -9.50 9.97 -22.53
CA ARG A 482 -10.26 10.16 -21.27
C ARG A 482 -10.00 11.53 -20.62
N ASP A 483 -8.73 11.92 -20.49
CA ASP A 483 -8.34 13.05 -19.64
C ASP A 483 -8.64 14.39 -20.29
N THR A 484 -8.34 14.52 -21.57
CA THR A 484 -8.56 15.73 -22.37
C THR A 484 -9.92 15.78 -23.06
N MET A 485 -10.60 14.62 -23.18
CA MET A 485 -11.78 14.40 -24.02
C MET A 485 -11.56 14.71 -25.51
N SER A 486 -10.31 14.92 -25.93
CA SER A 486 -9.97 15.12 -27.33
C SER A 486 -10.32 13.91 -28.17
N GLN A 487 -10.67 14.14 -29.41
CA GLN A 487 -11.05 13.11 -30.38
C GLN A 487 -10.24 13.29 -31.66
N GLU A 488 -9.66 12.21 -32.15
CA GLU A 488 -8.90 12.19 -33.39
C GLU A 488 -9.34 11.04 -34.30
N ARG A 489 -9.29 11.22 -35.61
CA ARG A 489 -9.55 10.17 -36.60
C ARG A 489 -8.27 9.39 -36.87
N VAL A 490 -8.24 8.11 -36.58
CA VAL A 490 -7.10 7.21 -36.74
C VAL A 490 -7.45 6.04 -37.65
N SER A 491 -6.49 5.54 -38.42
CA SER A 491 -6.68 4.33 -39.23
C SER A 491 -6.92 3.10 -38.35
N ILE A 492 -7.85 2.24 -38.74
CA ILE A 492 -8.10 0.96 -38.04
C ILE A 492 -6.84 0.11 -38.03
N GLU A 493 -6.07 0.10 -39.14
CA GLU A 493 -4.84 -0.69 -39.26
C GLU A 493 -3.72 -0.21 -38.32
N GLU A 494 -3.67 1.08 -38.02
CA GLU A 494 -2.65 1.68 -37.14
C GLU A 494 -3.06 1.64 -35.65
N LEU A 495 -4.33 1.40 -35.37
CA LEU A 495 -4.92 1.47 -34.03
C LEU A 495 -4.18 0.62 -32.98
N PRO A 496 -3.82 -0.66 -33.21
CA PRO A 496 -3.09 -1.46 -32.22
C PRO A 496 -1.75 -0.80 -31.83
N SER A 497 -0.99 -0.31 -32.82
CA SER A 497 0.30 0.35 -32.58
C SER A 497 0.16 1.68 -31.83
N ILE A 498 -0.91 2.46 -32.13
CA ILE A 498 -1.20 3.72 -31.44
C ILE A 498 -1.55 3.45 -29.98
N VAL A 499 -2.40 2.47 -29.73
CA VAL A 499 -2.81 2.09 -28.37
C VAL A 499 -1.61 1.57 -27.58
N GLU A 500 -0.82 0.63 -28.12
CA GLU A 500 0.34 0.08 -27.45
C GLU A 500 1.31 1.18 -27.01
N LYS A 501 1.63 2.12 -27.89
CA LYS A 501 2.51 3.25 -27.53
C LYS A 501 1.98 4.07 -26.35
N LYS A 502 0.65 4.15 -26.18
CA LYS A 502 0.00 4.98 -25.14
C LYS A 502 -0.19 4.24 -23.82
N VAL A 503 -0.43 2.91 -23.84
CA VAL A 503 -0.76 2.11 -22.64
C VAL A 503 0.36 1.18 -22.20
N SER A 504 1.49 1.14 -22.91
CA SER A 504 2.58 0.22 -22.61
C SER A 504 3.17 0.44 -21.23
N MET A 505 3.38 -0.66 -20.48
CA MET A 505 4.13 -0.68 -19.25
C MET A 505 5.57 -0.18 -19.43
N LYS A 506 6.14 -0.34 -20.63
CA LYS A 506 7.48 0.15 -20.98
C LYS A 506 7.63 1.65 -20.70
N ARG A 507 6.63 2.47 -21.06
CA ARG A 507 6.66 3.92 -20.82
C ARG A 507 6.75 4.28 -19.34
N LEU A 508 6.08 3.50 -18.50
CA LEU A 508 6.13 3.69 -17.05
C LEU A 508 7.50 3.28 -16.49
N LEU A 509 8.07 2.18 -17.00
CA LEU A 509 9.38 1.69 -16.60
C LEU A 509 10.54 2.59 -17.06
N GLU A 510 10.41 3.31 -18.18
CA GLU A 510 11.42 4.25 -18.70
C GLU A 510 11.59 5.50 -17.82
N GLN A 511 10.68 5.74 -16.85
CA GLN A 511 10.70 6.92 -15.96
C GLN A 511 11.44 6.69 -14.64
N ILE A 512 11.91 5.47 -14.36
CA ILE A 512 12.48 5.07 -13.07
C ILE A 512 13.97 4.70 -13.12
#